data_720273c4d1f57e4724de4c4099b50fd7
#
_entry.id   720273c4d1f57e4724de4c4099b50fd7
#
_cell.length_a   1.000
_cell.length_b   1.000
_cell.length_c   1.000
_cell.angle_alpha   90.00
_cell.angle_beta   90.00
_cell.angle_gamma   90.00
#
_symmetry.space_group_name_H-M   'P 1'
#
loop_
_entity.id
_entity.type
_entity.pdbx_description
1 polymer ?
#
loop_
_entity_poly.entity_id
_entity_poly.type
_entity_poly.pdbx_seq_one_letter_code
_entity_poly.pdbx_strand_id
1 'polypeptide(L)'
;MFNHTLSIFGSDTHIEIMNTLRLFYRNIFFETVLLIAVLVQIISGLNLFKTNRKIATTPFEKLHIWTGLYLAIFFIIHLTAVLGGRLFLHLDTNFYFGVAGLNSFPFSLFFIPYYGLAILSFFGHIASIHSKKMKQIIFGLSPNKQSIIILIFGLLLTIVIFYGLTNHFNGFIIPSEYNILIGK
;
A
#
# COMPACT_ATOMS: atom_id res chain seq x y z
N MET A 1 -1.40 -6.23 -0.73
CA MET A 1 -1.64 -6.41 0.71
C MET A 1 -1.71 -7.88 1.11
N PHE A 2 -2.50 -8.72 0.46
CA PHE A 2 -2.60 -10.15 0.81
C PHE A 2 -1.23 -10.82 1.01
N ASN A 3 -0.33 -10.72 0.03
CA ASN A 3 1.01 -11.30 0.16
C ASN A 3 1.82 -10.73 1.33
N HIS A 4 1.66 -9.44 1.65
CA HIS A 4 2.37 -8.83 2.77
C HIS A 4 1.85 -9.28 4.13
N THR A 5 0.58 -9.69 4.26
CA THR A 5 0.10 -10.29 5.51
C THR A 5 0.73 -11.66 5.77
N LEU A 6 1.09 -12.38 4.71
CA LEU A 6 1.73 -13.71 4.82
C LEU A 6 3.18 -13.64 5.30
N SER A 7 3.79 -12.45 5.30
CA SER A 7 5.13 -12.25 5.89
C SER A 7 5.20 -12.55 7.39
N ILE A 8 4.05 -12.64 8.09
CA ILE A 8 3.99 -13.13 9.48
C ILE A 8 4.59 -14.54 9.62
N PHE A 9 4.44 -15.35 8.56
CA PHE A 9 4.97 -16.71 8.51
C PHE A 9 6.42 -16.78 8.03
N GLY A 10 7.07 -15.62 7.85
CA GLY A 10 8.45 -15.49 7.43
C GLY A 10 8.64 -15.01 5.99
N SER A 11 9.88 -14.60 5.69
CA SER A 11 10.30 -14.13 4.36
C SER A 11 10.10 -15.17 3.26
N ASP A 12 10.41 -16.44 3.57
CA ASP A 12 10.37 -17.52 2.60
C ASP A 12 8.95 -17.79 2.12
N THR A 13 7.98 -17.84 3.04
CA THR A 13 6.55 -17.98 2.71
C THR A 13 6.08 -16.81 1.86
N HIS A 14 6.49 -15.58 2.19
CA HIS A 14 6.17 -14.41 1.38
C HIS A 14 6.73 -14.52 -0.03
N ILE A 15 7.99 -14.94 -0.18
CA ILE A 15 8.68 -15.07 -1.48
C ILE A 15 8.03 -16.17 -2.32
N GLU A 16 7.74 -17.33 -1.75
CA GLU A 16 7.10 -18.46 -2.44
C GLU A 16 5.75 -18.06 -3.04
N ILE A 17 4.89 -17.46 -2.22
CA ILE A 17 3.57 -17.01 -2.68
C ILE A 17 3.69 -15.87 -3.69
N MET A 18 4.64 -14.96 -3.48
CA MET A 18 4.92 -13.90 -4.44
C MET A 18 5.36 -14.47 -5.78
N ASN A 19 6.21 -15.50 -5.82
CA ASN A 19 6.65 -16.14 -7.04
C ASN A 19 5.48 -16.79 -7.80
N THR A 20 4.56 -17.41 -7.08
CA THR A 20 3.31 -17.93 -7.68
C THR A 20 2.45 -16.80 -8.28
N LEU A 21 2.26 -15.71 -7.54
CA LEU A 21 1.50 -14.56 -8.02
C LEU A 21 2.17 -13.86 -9.21
N ARG A 22 3.50 -13.87 -9.28
CA ARG A 22 4.28 -13.30 -10.39
C ARG A 22 3.96 -13.93 -11.73
N LEU A 23 3.60 -15.21 -11.77
CA LEU A 23 3.19 -15.88 -13.00
C LEU A 23 2.01 -15.17 -13.67
N PHE A 24 1.14 -14.54 -12.86
CA PHE A 24 0.02 -13.76 -13.36
C PHE A 24 0.40 -12.31 -13.62
N TYR A 25 0.85 -11.57 -12.63
CA TYR A 25 0.98 -10.11 -12.76
C TYR A 25 2.24 -9.65 -13.52
N ARG A 26 3.21 -10.54 -13.81
CA ARG A 26 4.33 -10.29 -14.74
C ARG A 26 4.07 -10.81 -16.16
N ASN A 27 2.94 -11.42 -16.40
CA ASN A 27 2.50 -11.67 -17.77
C ASN A 27 2.22 -10.33 -18.47
N ILE A 28 2.74 -10.14 -19.69
CA ILE A 28 2.68 -8.86 -20.40
C ILE A 28 1.26 -8.28 -20.50
N PHE A 29 0.27 -9.11 -20.71
CA PHE A 29 -1.13 -8.68 -20.80
C PHE A 29 -1.62 -8.15 -19.43
N PHE A 30 -1.46 -8.94 -18.36
CA PHE A 30 -1.92 -8.56 -17.03
C PHE A 30 -1.11 -7.38 -16.45
N GLU A 31 0.21 -7.34 -16.68
CA GLU A 31 1.04 -6.22 -16.26
C GLU A 31 0.61 -4.92 -16.95
N THR A 32 0.33 -4.96 -18.25
CA THR A 32 -0.16 -3.79 -19.00
C THR A 32 -1.50 -3.30 -18.47
N VAL A 33 -2.46 -4.22 -18.22
CA VAL A 33 -3.77 -3.86 -17.64
C VAL A 33 -3.60 -3.24 -16.25
N LEU A 34 -2.73 -3.80 -15.40
CA LEU A 34 -2.44 -3.25 -14.07
C LEU A 34 -1.82 -1.85 -14.15
N LEU A 35 -0.86 -1.63 -15.04
CA LEU A 35 -0.23 -0.32 -15.23
C LEU A 35 -1.24 0.73 -15.70
N ILE A 36 -2.11 0.38 -16.65
CA ILE A 36 -3.19 1.28 -17.11
C ILE A 36 -4.14 1.57 -15.95
N ALA A 37 -4.55 0.57 -15.17
CA ALA A 37 -5.44 0.76 -14.02
C ALA A 37 -4.81 1.69 -12.98
N VAL A 38 -3.52 1.54 -12.66
CA VAL A 38 -2.79 2.44 -11.75
C VAL A 38 -2.73 3.86 -12.32
N LEU A 39 -2.46 4.04 -13.61
CA LEU A 39 -2.45 5.35 -14.25
C LEU A 39 -3.82 6.05 -14.14
N VAL A 40 -4.90 5.32 -14.41
CA VAL A 40 -6.26 5.84 -14.24
C VAL A 40 -6.53 6.24 -12.78
N GLN A 41 -6.07 5.45 -11.81
CA GLN A 41 -6.20 5.78 -10.38
C GLN A 41 -5.42 7.04 -10.00
N ILE A 42 -4.20 7.21 -10.51
CA ILE A 42 -3.39 8.42 -10.29
C ILE A 42 -4.11 9.65 -10.82
N ILE A 43 -4.54 9.61 -12.09
CA ILE A 43 -5.24 10.74 -12.73
C ILE A 43 -6.54 11.07 -11.99
N SER A 44 -7.32 10.04 -11.64
CA SER A 44 -8.57 10.18 -10.91
C SER A 44 -8.36 10.79 -9.52
N GLY A 45 -7.35 10.32 -8.77
CA GLY A 45 -7.02 10.84 -7.43
C GLY A 45 -6.61 12.31 -7.47
N LEU A 46 -5.76 12.70 -8.43
CA LEU A 46 -5.33 14.08 -8.61
C LEU A 46 -6.49 15.01 -9.03
N ASN A 47 -7.35 14.55 -9.95
CA ASN A 47 -8.52 15.29 -10.37
C ASN A 47 -9.54 15.48 -9.23
N LEU A 48 -9.81 14.41 -8.48
CA LEU A 48 -10.69 14.45 -7.32
C LEU A 48 -10.21 15.49 -6.30
N PHE A 49 -8.91 15.50 -6.01
CA PHE A 49 -8.33 16.49 -5.11
C PHE A 49 -8.49 17.92 -5.63
N LYS A 50 -8.18 18.18 -6.91
CA LYS A 50 -8.30 19.51 -7.51
C LYS A 50 -9.72 20.04 -7.44
N THR A 51 -10.71 19.22 -7.80
CA THR A 51 -12.10 19.63 -7.95
C THR A 51 -12.84 19.71 -6.61
N ASN A 52 -12.60 18.77 -5.70
CA ASN A 52 -13.48 18.59 -4.54
C ASN A 52 -12.88 19.05 -3.19
N ARG A 53 -11.58 19.38 -3.12
CA ARG A 53 -10.93 19.73 -1.84
C ARG A 53 -11.56 20.93 -1.11
N LYS A 54 -12.15 21.86 -1.86
CA LYS A 54 -12.74 23.09 -1.30
C LYS A 54 -14.22 22.93 -0.92
N ILE A 55 -14.90 21.92 -1.47
CA ILE A 55 -16.33 21.69 -1.28
C ILE A 55 -16.65 20.56 -0.31
N ALA A 56 -15.67 19.77 0.07
CA ALA A 56 -15.82 18.70 1.06
C ALA A 56 -16.11 19.28 2.45
N THR A 57 -17.24 18.92 3.01
CA THR A 57 -17.71 19.41 4.31
C THR A 57 -17.60 18.38 5.41
N THR A 58 -18.00 17.15 5.13
CA THR A 58 -18.02 16.06 6.11
C THR A 58 -16.64 15.42 6.33
N PRO A 59 -16.38 14.81 7.51
CA PRO A 59 -15.11 14.11 7.77
C PRO A 59 -14.80 13.02 6.74
N PHE A 60 -15.79 12.22 6.33
CA PHE A 60 -15.60 11.17 5.33
C PHE A 60 -15.35 11.71 3.92
N GLU A 61 -15.92 12.86 3.53
CA GLU A 61 -15.59 13.52 2.27
C GLU A 61 -14.14 14.02 2.26
N LYS A 62 -13.71 14.65 3.34
CA LYS A 62 -12.31 15.08 3.50
C LYS A 62 -11.37 13.89 3.47
N LEU A 63 -11.68 12.82 4.22
CA LEU A 63 -10.91 11.59 4.24
C LEU A 63 -10.78 11.00 2.83
N HIS A 64 -11.87 10.92 2.06
CA HIS A 64 -11.88 10.43 0.68
C HIS A 64 -10.89 11.18 -0.23
N ILE A 65 -10.88 12.49 -0.14
CA ILE A 65 -10.05 13.36 -0.99
C ILE A 65 -8.57 13.24 -0.62
N TRP A 66 -8.26 13.30 0.67
CA TRP A 66 -6.87 13.25 1.13
C TRP A 66 -6.26 11.86 0.96
N THR A 67 -7.02 10.80 1.21
CA THR A 67 -6.56 9.42 0.96
C THR A 67 -6.40 9.14 -0.54
N GLY A 68 -7.27 9.67 -1.38
CA GLY A 68 -7.13 9.58 -2.84
C GLY A 68 -5.88 10.28 -3.35
N LEU A 69 -5.56 11.48 -2.85
CA LEU A 69 -4.32 12.17 -3.16
C LEU A 69 -3.08 11.39 -2.70
N TYR A 70 -3.11 10.90 -1.46
CA TYR A 70 -1.98 10.15 -0.93
C TYR A 70 -1.72 8.87 -1.75
N LEU A 71 -2.77 8.12 -2.08
CA LEU A 71 -2.64 6.92 -2.91
C LEU A 71 -2.11 7.26 -4.32
N ALA A 72 -2.50 8.37 -4.92
CA ALA A 72 -1.96 8.81 -6.20
C ALA A 72 -0.45 9.06 -6.12
N ILE A 73 0.01 9.79 -5.10
CA ILE A 73 1.43 10.06 -4.85
C ILE A 73 2.17 8.76 -4.55
N PHE A 74 1.60 7.91 -3.69
CA PHE A 74 2.16 6.60 -3.37
C PHE A 74 2.38 5.74 -4.61
N PHE A 75 1.39 5.65 -5.50
CA PHE A 75 1.51 4.86 -6.72
C PHE A 75 2.58 5.39 -7.67
N ILE A 76 2.73 6.71 -7.79
CA ILE A 76 3.80 7.31 -8.60
C ILE A 76 5.17 6.86 -8.05
N ILE A 77 5.43 7.08 -6.77
CA ILE A 77 6.70 6.77 -6.13
C ILE A 77 6.95 5.25 -6.15
N HIS A 78 5.95 4.46 -5.76
CA HIS A 78 6.07 3.01 -5.67
C HIS A 78 6.32 2.35 -7.02
N LEU A 79 5.57 2.75 -8.04
CA LEU A 79 5.72 2.22 -9.39
C LEU A 79 7.08 2.61 -9.98
N THR A 80 7.51 3.86 -9.79
CA THR A 80 8.84 4.33 -10.22
C THR A 80 9.95 3.53 -9.53
N ALA A 81 9.82 3.26 -8.23
CA ALA A 81 10.80 2.46 -7.49
C ALA A 81 10.85 1.01 -7.99
N VAL A 82 9.69 0.36 -8.19
CA VAL A 82 9.64 -1.03 -8.66
C VAL A 82 10.15 -1.17 -10.10
N LEU A 83 9.71 -0.30 -11.01
CA LEU A 83 10.18 -0.33 -12.41
C LEU A 83 11.65 0.08 -12.49
N GLY A 84 12.09 1.09 -11.74
CA GLY A 84 13.48 1.51 -11.64
C GLY A 84 14.39 0.40 -11.10
N GLY A 85 13.97 -0.28 -10.05
CA GLY A 85 14.69 -1.43 -9.51
C GLY A 85 14.87 -2.56 -10.54
N ARG A 86 13.80 -2.87 -11.30
CA ARG A 86 13.84 -3.92 -12.34
C ARG A 86 14.63 -3.53 -13.58
N LEU A 87 14.40 -2.33 -14.11
CA LEU A 87 14.90 -1.93 -15.44
C LEU A 87 16.30 -1.32 -15.41
N PHE A 88 16.64 -0.58 -14.35
CA PHE A 88 17.91 0.13 -14.25
C PHE A 88 18.90 -0.50 -13.29
N LEU A 89 18.41 -1.00 -12.13
CA LEU A 89 19.28 -1.62 -11.13
C LEU A 89 19.40 -3.14 -11.32
N HIS A 90 18.59 -3.74 -12.21
CA HIS A 90 18.53 -5.18 -12.47
C HIS A 90 18.32 -6.02 -11.20
N LEU A 91 17.64 -5.46 -10.19
CA LEU A 91 17.34 -6.12 -8.94
C LEU A 91 16.06 -6.96 -9.04
N ASP A 92 16.03 -8.08 -8.35
CA ASP A 92 14.76 -8.76 -8.12
C ASP A 92 13.92 -7.95 -7.12
N THR A 93 12.77 -7.44 -7.57
CA THR A 93 11.85 -6.68 -6.72
C THR A 93 11.01 -7.61 -5.84
N ASN A 94 11.70 -8.45 -5.07
CA ASN A 94 11.14 -9.43 -4.14
C ASN A 94 10.86 -8.82 -2.74
N PHE A 95 10.73 -9.70 -1.75
CA PHE A 95 10.53 -9.31 -0.36
C PHE A 95 11.61 -8.35 0.14
N TYR A 96 12.88 -8.69 -0.08
CA TYR A 96 14.03 -7.91 0.42
C TYR A 96 14.12 -6.53 -0.22
N PHE A 97 13.78 -6.40 -1.51
CA PHE A 97 13.64 -5.09 -2.16
C PHE A 97 12.63 -4.19 -1.44
N GLY A 98 11.47 -4.76 -1.06
CA GLY A 98 10.40 -4.02 -0.39
C GLY A 98 10.74 -3.65 1.05
N VAL A 99 11.50 -4.48 1.77
CA VAL A 99 11.77 -4.27 3.20
C VAL A 99 13.15 -3.66 3.50
N ALA A 100 14.02 -3.49 2.51
CA ALA A 100 15.37 -2.96 2.71
C ALA A 100 15.37 -1.64 3.46
N GLY A 101 14.65 -0.65 2.95
CA GLY A 101 14.55 0.67 3.59
C GLY A 101 13.76 0.63 4.90
N LEU A 102 12.76 -0.24 5.00
CA LEU A 102 11.94 -0.39 6.21
C LEU A 102 12.77 -0.89 7.41
N ASN A 103 13.75 -1.79 7.15
CA ASN A 103 14.59 -2.41 8.18
C ASN A 103 15.98 -1.76 8.32
N SER A 104 16.24 -0.61 7.70
CA SER A 104 17.53 0.05 7.72
C SER A 104 17.42 1.50 8.20
N PHE A 105 18.09 1.85 9.30
CA PHE A 105 18.20 3.24 9.74
C PHE A 105 19.26 3.99 8.89
N PRO A 106 19.02 5.26 8.50
CA PRO A 106 17.88 6.12 8.81
C PRO A 106 16.68 5.99 7.87
N PHE A 107 16.73 5.16 6.85
CA PHE A 107 15.69 4.99 5.81
C PHE A 107 14.31 4.59 6.39
N SER A 108 14.31 3.85 7.49
CA SER A 108 13.10 3.44 8.19
C SER A 108 12.23 4.62 8.64
N LEU A 109 12.83 5.77 8.96
CA LEU A 109 12.10 7.00 9.30
C LEU A 109 11.20 7.51 8.16
N PHE A 110 11.57 7.22 6.93
CA PHE A 110 10.75 7.51 5.74
C PHE A 110 9.81 6.35 5.40
N PHE A 111 10.33 5.11 5.35
CA PHE A 111 9.56 3.98 4.82
C PHE A 111 8.44 3.52 5.76
N ILE A 112 8.60 3.65 7.08
CA ILE A 112 7.52 3.34 8.05
C ILE A 112 6.29 4.21 7.80
N PRO A 113 6.34 5.55 7.86
CA PRO A 113 5.18 6.38 7.56
C PRO A 113 4.71 6.22 6.10
N TYR A 114 5.61 6.07 5.14
CA TYR A 114 5.30 5.92 3.73
C TYR A 114 4.39 4.69 3.47
N TYR A 115 4.76 3.51 3.93
CA TYR A 115 3.94 2.32 3.76
C TYR A 115 2.72 2.30 4.70
N GLY A 116 2.88 2.74 5.94
CA GLY A 116 1.79 2.78 6.90
C GLY A 116 0.64 3.68 6.42
N LEU A 117 0.96 4.88 5.97
CA LEU A 117 -0.03 5.80 5.41
C LEU A 117 -0.65 5.27 4.11
N ALA A 118 0.07 4.48 3.30
CA ALA A 118 -0.49 3.88 2.10
C ALA A 118 -1.59 2.86 2.44
N ILE A 119 -1.34 1.98 3.40
CA ILE A 119 -2.33 0.99 3.85
C ILE A 119 -3.52 1.69 4.51
N LEU A 120 -3.27 2.62 5.42
CA LEU A 120 -4.32 3.40 6.08
C LEU A 120 -5.13 4.23 5.08
N SER A 121 -4.49 4.81 4.05
CA SER A 121 -5.18 5.54 3.00
C SER A 121 -6.06 4.64 2.14
N PHE A 122 -5.64 3.41 1.86
CA PHE A 122 -6.46 2.44 1.13
C PHE A 122 -7.76 2.14 1.89
N PHE A 123 -7.68 1.82 3.18
CA PHE A 123 -8.87 1.56 4.00
C PHE A 123 -9.69 2.83 4.26
N GLY A 124 -9.02 3.98 4.42
CA GLY A 124 -9.68 5.28 4.54
C GLY A 124 -10.49 5.63 3.29
N HIS A 125 -9.95 5.34 2.11
CA HIS A 125 -10.62 5.56 0.84
C HIS A 125 -11.86 4.66 0.70
N ILE A 126 -11.72 3.37 0.98
CA ILE A 126 -12.83 2.40 0.98
C ILE A 126 -13.91 2.79 1.99
N ALA A 127 -13.53 3.12 3.23
CA ALA A 127 -14.45 3.51 4.29
C ALA A 127 -15.25 4.76 3.91
N SER A 128 -14.60 5.72 3.24
CA SER A 128 -15.24 6.95 2.78
C SER A 128 -16.27 6.70 1.68
N ILE A 129 -15.92 5.83 0.71
CA ILE A 129 -16.85 5.41 -0.35
C ILE A 129 -18.02 4.64 0.26
N HIS A 130 -17.74 3.74 1.19
CA HIS A 130 -18.76 2.97 1.90
C HIS A 130 -19.75 3.89 2.63
N SER A 131 -19.25 4.83 3.45
CA SER A 131 -20.08 5.82 4.16
C SER A 131 -21.00 6.61 3.22
N LYS A 132 -20.50 6.96 2.02
CA LYS A 132 -21.25 7.75 1.03
C LYS A 132 -22.28 6.93 0.24
N LYS A 133 -21.95 5.67 -0.08
CA LYS A 133 -22.76 4.84 -0.99
C LYS A 133 -23.69 3.90 -0.28
N MET A 134 -23.30 3.42 0.90
CA MET A 134 -24.10 2.49 1.69
C MET A 134 -25.31 3.19 2.32
N LYS A 135 -26.49 2.60 2.18
CA LYS A 135 -27.74 3.11 2.75
C LYS A 135 -28.35 2.17 3.77
N GLN A 136 -27.89 0.92 3.79
CA GLN A 136 -28.49 -0.13 4.62
C GLN A 136 -27.86 -0.20 6.01
N ILE A 137 -28.69 -0.44 7.00
CA ILE A 137 -28.28 -0.81 8.35
C ILE A 137 -28.01 -2.33 8.34
N ILE A 138 -26.78 -2.75 8.68
CA ILE A 138 -26.38 -4.16 8.72
C ILE A 138 -26.03 -4.48 10.17
N PHE A 139 -26.62 -5.53 10.74
CA PHE A 139 -26.43 -5.93 12.15
C PHE A 139 -26.63 -4.78 13.16
N GLY A 140 -27.60 -3.89 12.90
CA GLY A 140 -27.88 -2.73 13.76
C GLY A 140 -26.85 -1.59 13.67
N LEU A 141 -25.88 -1.68 12.73
CA LEU A 141 -24.86 -0.68 12.52
C LEU A 141 -25.24 0.26 11.37
N SER A 142 -25.22 1.56 11.63
CA SER A 142 -25.38 2.58 10.59
C SER A 142 -24.19 2.57 9.62
N PRO A 143 -24.33 3.07 8.37
CA PRO A 143 -23.24 3.11 7.39
C PRO A 143 -21.95 3.78 7.91
N ASN A 144 -22.07 4.83 8.70
CA ASN A 144 -20.92 5.47 9.34
C ASN A 144 -20.22 4.57 10.35
N LYS A 145 -20.96 3.82 11.17
CA LYS A 145 -20.36 2.84 12.11
C LYS A 145 -19.67 1.70 11.38
N GLN A 146 -20.29 1.20 10.28
CA GLN A 146 -19.65 0.20 9.41
C GLN A 146 -18.34 0.74 8.81
N SER A 147 -18.31 2.00 8.38
CA SER A 147 -17.10 2.65 7.86
C SER A 147 -16.00 2.79 8.92
N ILE A 148 -16.36 3.06 10.18
CA ILE A 148 -15.40 3.09 11.28
C ILE A 148 -14.79 1.70 11.51
N ILE A 149 -15.58 0.63 11.40
CA ILE A 149 -15.07 -0.75 11.49
C ILE A 149 -14.05 -1.03 10.37
N ILE A 150 -14.30 -0.56 9.15
CA ILE A 150 -13.34 -0.67 8.04
C ILE A 150 -12.02 0.05 8.38
N LEU A 151 -12.08 1.24 9.00
CA LEU A 151 -10.88 1.97 9.44
C LEU A 151 -10.11 1.22 10.52
N ILE A 152 -10.82 0.69 11.54
CA ILE A 152 -10.22 -0.10 12.61
C ILE A 152 -9.54 -1.34 12.04
N PHE A 153 -10.21 -2.06 11.13
CA PHE A 153 -9.64 -3.22 10.45
C PHE A 153 -8.37 -2.83 9.69
N GLY A 154 -8.39 -1.71 8.96
CA GLY A 154 -7.21 -1.19 8.25
C GLY A 154 -6.04 -0.90 9.18
N LEU A 155 -6.31 -0.32 10.36
CA LEU A 155 -5.29 -0.05 11.37
C LEU A 155 -4.68 -1.36 11.91
N LEU A 156 -5.51 -2.31 12.30
CA LEU A 156 -5.05 -3.61 12.79
C LEU A 156 -4.24 -4.35 11.73
N LEU A 157 -4.71 -4.36 10.48
CA LEU A 157 -4.00 -4.99 9.38
C LEU A 157 -2.65 -4.31 9.11
N THR A 158 -2.57 -2.99 9.25
CA THR A 158 -1.30 -2.25 9.14
C THR A 158 -0.29 -2.75 10.16
N ILE A 159 -0.70 -2.89 11.42
CA ILE A 159 0.17 -3.40 12.50
C ILE A 159 0.64 -4.82 12.18
N VAL A 160 -0.27 -5.68 11.74
CA VAL A 160 0.03 -7.08 11.37
C VAL A 160 1.03 -7.16 10.22
N ILE A 161 0.85 -6.33 9.18
CA ILE A 161 1.77 -6.28 8.04
C ILE A 161 3.16 -5.79 8.49
N PHE A 162 3.24 -4.73 9.28
CA PHE A 162 4.53 -4.24 9.79
C PHE A 162 5.23 -5.27 10.68
N TYR A 163 4.48 -5.95 11.54
CA TYR A 163 5.01 -7.04 12.36
C TYR A 163 5.70 -8.09 11.50
N GLY A 164 5.06 -8.53 10.40
CA GLY A 164 5.67 -9.50 9.48
C GLY A 164 6.83 -8.92 8.65
N LEU A 165 6.70 -7.68 8.12
CA LEU A 165 7.73 -7.06 7.29
C LEU A 165 8.97 -6.59 8.06
N THR A 166 8.94 -6.61 9.38
CA THR A 166 10.06 -6.23 10.24
C THR A 166 10.56 -7.38 11.12
N ASN A 167 10.29 -8.62 10.73
CA ASN A 167 10.69 -9.78 11.51
C ASN A 167 10.30 -9.66 12.99
N HIS A 168 9.01 -9.47 13.23
CA HIS A 168 8.45 -9.31 14.58
C HIS A 168 9.09 -8.11 15.36
N PHE A 169 9.37 -7.01 14.63
CA PHE A 169 10.08 -5.80 15.10
C PHE A 169 11.57 -6.00 15.44
N ASN A 170 12.16 -7.15 15.14
CA ASN A 170 13.60 -7.39 15.33
C ASN A 170 14.45 -6.94 14.11
N GLY A 171 13.81 -6.66 13.00
CA GLY A 171 14.47 -6.33 11.74
C GLY A 171 14.92 -7.54 10.93
N PHE A 172 15.12 -7.35 9.63
CA PHE A 172 15.71 -8.34 8.72
C PHE A 172 17.15 -7.96 8.38
N ILE A 173 18.01 -8.97 8.26
CA ILE A 173 19.32 -8.80 7.62
C ILE A 173 19.06 -8.68 6.12
N ILE A 174 19.49 -7.56 5.56
CA ILE A 174 19.30 -7.27 4.13
C ILE A 174 20.45 -7.88 3.34
N PRO A 175 20.16 -8.74 2.33
CA PRO A 175 21.19 -9.31 1.47
C PRO A 175 22.00 -8.22 0.74
N SER A 176 23.28 -8.49 0.51
CA SER A 176 24.23 -7.50 -0.05
C SER A 176 23.82 -6.95 -1.41
N GLU A 177 23.09 -7.71 -2.21
CA GLU A 177 22.55 -7.26 -3.51
C GLU A 177 21.62 -6.05 -3.41
N TYR A 178 20.97 -5.87 -2.24
CA TYR A 178 20.07 -4.73 -1.99
C TYR A 178 20.74 -3.57 -1.24
N ASN A 179 22.06 -3.64 -0.98
CA ASN A 179 22.79 -2.59 -0.26
C ASN A 179 22.71 -1.23 -0.97
N ILE A 180 22.66 -1.21 -2.31
CA ILE A 180 22.47 0.01 -3.09
C ILE A 180 21.19 0.79 -2.71
N LEU A 181 20.13 0.09 -2.24
CA LEU A 181 18.87 0.71 -1.84
C LEU A 181 18.97 1.45 -0.49
N ILE A 182 20.00 1.15 0.28
CA ILE A 182 20.22 1.68 1.65
C ILE A 182 21.58 2.40 1.78
N GLY A 183 22.19 2.76 0.64
CA GLY A 183 23.40 3.57 0.59
C GLY A 183 24.66 2.85 1.12
N LYS A 184 24.75 1.54 0.95
CA LYS A 184 25.90 0.70 1.35
C LYS A 184 26.59 0.09 0.14
#